data_1b3138c21ce0e3fe7f8154b2195bfae0
#
_entry.id   1b3138c21ce0e3fe7f8154b2195bfae0
#
_cell.length_a   1.000
_cell.length_b   1.000
_cell.length_c   1.000
_cell.angle_alpha   90.00
_cell.angle_beta   90.00
_cell.angle_gamma   90.00
#
_symmetry.space_group_name_H-M   'P 1'
#
loop_
_entity.id
_entity.type
_entity.pdbx_description
1 polymer ?
#
loop_
_entity_poly.entity_id
_entity_poly.type
_entity_poly.pdbx_seq_one_letter_code
_entity_poly.pdbx_strand_id
1 'polypeptide(L)'
;IFSTAFDEKIRKKAREYTFKFGNQLVKEGYRGYFELDFLIDQKDGEIYLGECNPRVTGASSMTNHAAFAHADAPLFLFHLLEFSGIPFDIDVNELNNRWADADNIDSWCQMVIKHTDDNVDIITEAPESGIWHMNKDGSVEYNRFDYHRRAVESEQEAFYLRISNAGDYRYEGADLGILITRGRAMNDKFKLTKRSKQWIDGIKAHYKAKPLPKAQAVEMSDPAFKIL
;
A
#
# COMPACT_ATOMS: atom_id res chain seq x y z
N ILE A 1 3.38 0.03 -4.84
CA ILE A 1 4.09 -0.95 -3.98
C ILE A 1 3.79 -2.34 -4.53
N PHE A 2 4.75 -3.19 -4.61
CA PHE A 2 4.60 -4.59 -5.01
C PHE A 2 5.65 -5.45 -4.29
N SER A 3 5.29 -6.70 -4.03
CA SER A 3 6.22 -7.67 -3.47
C SER A 3 7.29 -8.04 -4.50
N THR A 4 8.54 -8.15 -4.08
CA THR A 4 9.64 -8.61 -4.93
C THR A 4 10.65 -9.41 -4.11
N ALA A 5 11.21 -10.44 -4.72
CA ALA A 5 12.33 -11.18 -4.16
C ALA A 5 13.64 -10.52 -4.60
N PHE A 6 14.38 -9.96 -3.66
CA PHE A 6 15.75 -9.52 -3.89
C PHE A 6 16.75 -10.66 -3.71
N ASP A 7 17.94 -10.49 -4.25
CA ASP A 7 19.05 -11.41 -4.03
C ASP A 7 19.30 -11.68 -2.55
N GLU A 8 19.67 -12.90 -2.21
CA GLU A 8 19.88 -13.33 -0.82
C GLU A 8 20.92 -12.44 -0.10
N LYS A 9 21.95 -11.97 -0.79
CA LYS A 9 22.96 -11.05 -0.24
C LYS A 9 22.28 -9.74 0.26
N ILE A 10 21.40 -9.16 -0.55
CA ILE A 10 20.67 -7.93 -0.22
C ILE A 10 19.73 -8.19 0.96
N ARG A 11 18.95 -9.26 0.89
CA ARG A 11 17.99 -9.65 1.94
C ARG A 11 18.66 -9.86 3.29
N LYS A 12 19.78 -10.60 3.30
CA LYS A 12 20.58 -10.85 4.51
C LYS A 12 21.08 -9.53 5.11
N LYS A 13 21.65 -8.64 4.30
CA LYS A 13 22.18 -7.37 4.76
C LYS A 13 21.07 -6.44 5.29
N ALA A 14 19.91 -6.39 4.61
CA ALA A 14 18.73 -5.64 5.09
C ALA A 14 18.27 -6.18 6.45
N ARG A 15 18.18 -7.51 6.61
CA ARG A 15 17.84 -8.15 7.89
C ARG A 15 18.83 -7.77 9.00
N GLU A 16 20.14 -7.86 8.74
CA GLU A 16 21.16 -7.48 9.71
C GLU A 16 21.03 -6.01 10.16
N TYR A 17 20.80 -5.10 9.23
CA TYR A 17 20.59 -3.68 9.54
C TYR A 17 19.32 -3.46 10.33
N THR A 18 18.23 -4.14 9.96
CA THR A 18 16.95 -4.06 10.68
C THR A 18 17.09 -4.51 12.12
N PHE A 19 17.76 -5.65 12.37
CA PHE A 19 18.00 -6.10 13.75
C PHE A 19 18.89 -5.17 14.55
N LYS A 20 19.98 -4.65 13.95
CA LYS A 20 20.86 -3.68 14.62
C LYS A 20 20.10 -2.41 15.00
N PHE A 21 19.30 -1.90 14.08
CA PHE A 21 18.49 -0.69 14.28
C PHE A 21 17.40 -0.94 15.34
N GLY A 22 16.65 -2.03 15.22
CA GLY A 22 15.61 -2.41 16.17
C GLY A 22 16.15 -2.59 17.60
N ASN A 23 17.33 -3.23 17.75
CA ASN A 23 17.99 -3.33 19.04
C ASN A 23 18.38 -1.98 19.65
N GLN A 24 18.70 -0.99 18.82
CA GLN A 24 18.96 0.36 19.31
C GLN A 24 17.67 1.06 19.72
N LEU A 25 16.58 0.91 18.92
CA LEU A 25 15.26 1.43 19.29
C LEU A 25 14.79 0.90 20.65
N VAL A 26 15.01 -0.41 20.92
CA VAL A 26 14.68 -1.01 22.23
C VAL A 26 15.45 -0.33 23.37
N LYS A 27 16.74 -0.02 23.18
CA LYS A 27 17.55 0.69 24.20
C LYS A 27 17.05 2.10 24.46
N GLU A 28 16.52 2.76 23.44
CA GLU A 28 15.88 4.08 23.56
C GLU A 28 14.44 4.01 24.12
N GLY A 29 13.96 2.82 24.48
CA GLY A 29 12.63 2.60 25.05
C GLY A 29 11.51 2.51 24.01
N TYR A 30 11.81 2.47 22.72
CA TYR A 30 10.80 2.30 21.69
C TYR A 30 10.22 0.88 21.71
N ARG A 31 8.90 0.79 21.56
CA ARG A 31 8.15 -0.46 21.43
C ARG A 31 7.13 -0.31 20.31
N GLY A 32 6.91 -1.38 19.56
CA GLY A 32 5.88 -1.43 18.55
C GLY A 32 6.40 -1.51 17.12
N TYR A 33 5.52 -1.19 16.19
CA TYR A 33 5.76 -1.31 14.76
C TYR A 33 6.70 -0.21 14.25
N PHE A 34 7.68 -0.58 13.45
CA PHE A 34 8.48 0.35 12.67
C PHE A 34 8.76 -0.21 11.28
N GLU A 35 9.05 0.66 10.34
CA GLU A 35 9.39 0.32 8.96
C GLU A 35 10.69 1.03 8.58
N LEU A 36 11.57 0.31 7.89
CA LEU A 36 12.82 0.84 7.38
C LEU A 36 12.82 0.82 5.86
N ASP A 37 13.14 1.96 5.26
CA ASP A 37 13.36 2.08 3.83
C ASP A 37 14.86 1.94 3.52
N PHE A 38 15.18 1.07 2.57
CA PHE A 38 16.55 0.85 2.11
C PHE A 38 16.73 1.36 0.68
N LEU A 39 17.83 2.01 0.43
CA LEU A 39 18.29 2.37 -0.89
C LEU A 39 19.28 1.31 -1.38
N ILE A 40 19.11 0.86 -2.61
CA ILE A 40 20.00 -0.12 -3.23
C ILE A 40 20.74 0.58 -4.36
N ASP A 41 22.07 0.65 -4.27
CA ASP A 41 22.89 1.11 -5.38
C ASP A 41 22.85 0.08 -6.50
N GLN A 42 22.43 0.51 -7.68
CA GLN A 42 22.29 -0.39 -8.83
C GLN A 42 23.63 -0.79 -9.46
N LYS A 43 24.73 -0.14 -9.10
CA LYS A 43 26.06 -0.42 -9.68
C LYS A 43 26.72 -1.61 -9.00
N ASP A 44 26.64 -1.70 -7.66
CA ASP A 44 27.35 -2.69 -6.87
C ASP A 44 26.44 -3.53 -5.96
N GLY A 45 25.14 -3.20 -5.89
CA GLY A 45 24.17 -3.87 -5.03
C GLY A 45 24.33 -3.56 -3.54
N GLU A 46 25.10 -2.51 -3.18
CA GLU A 46 25.19 -2.07 -1.80
C GLU A 46 23.89 -1.45 -1.33
N ILE A 47 23.57 -1.68 -0.05
CA ILE A 47 22.34 -1.15 0.55
C ILE A 47 22.65 -0.15 1.65
N TYR A 48 21.83 0.87 1.71
CA TYR A 48 21.92 1.96 2.67
C TYR A 48 20.57 2.14 3.35
N LEU A 49 20.58 2.42 4.65
CA LEU A 49 19.38 2.84 5.37
C LEU A 49 18.97 4.24 4.90
N GLY A 50 17.78 4.36 4.34
CA GLY A 50 17.25 5.62 3.83
C GLY A 50 16.40 6.35 4.86
N GLU A 51 15.40 5.68 5.41
CA GLU A 51 14.42 6.28 6.32
C GLU A 51 13.95 5.27 7.36
N CYS A 52 13.60 5.78 8.54
CA CYS A 52 12.87 5.02 9.56
C CYS A 52 11.51 5.66 9.81
N ASN A 53 10.46 4.87 9.66
CA ASN A 53 9.10 5.23 9.99
C ASN A 53 8.69 4.47 11.25
N PRO A 54 8.76 5.05 12.46
CA PRO A 54 8.39 4.39 13.72
C PRO A 54 6.87 4.37 13.91
N ARG A 55 6.15 3.84 12.92
CA ARG A 55 4.69 3.79 12.84
C ARG A 55 4.22 2.85 11.74
N VAL A 56 2.94 2.56 11.72
CA VAL A 56 2.27 1.96 10.57
C VAL A 56 2.31 2.93 9.39
N THR A 57 2.60 2.45 8.19
CA THR A 57 2.71 3.22 6.95
C THR A 57 1.76 2.73 5.86
N GLY A 58 1.71 3.41 4.75
CA GLY A 58 0.98 2.95 3.56
C GLY A 58 1.49 1.63 2.97
N ALA A 59 2.74 1.25 3.26
CA ALA A 59 3.34 -0.01 2.80
C ALA A 59 3.03 -1.18 3.76
N SER A 60 2.65 -0.91 5.00
CA SER A 60 2.44 -1.93 6.04
C SER A 60 1.39 -2.97 5.67
N SER A 61 0.39 -2.60 4.86
CA SER A 61 -0.61 -3.54 4.36
C SER A 61 0.00 -4.64 3.50
N MET A 62 1.11 -4.36 2.79
CA MET A 62 1.81 -5.32 1.95
C MET A 62 2.54 -6.39 2.76
N THR A 63 3.03 -6.06 3.95
CA THR A 63 3.68 -7.01 4.85
C THR A 63 2.73 -8.13 5.29
N ASN A 64 1.44 -7.81 5.43
CA ASN A 64 0.43 -8.78 5.82
C ASN A 64 0.01 -9.73 4.69
N HIS A 65 0.46 -9.53 3.44
CA HIS A 65 0.11 -10.44 2.34
C HIS A 65 0.69 -11.85 2.56
N ALA A 66 1.96 -11.94 2.95
CA ALA A 66 2.59 -13.22 3.26
C ALA A 66 1.88 -13.92 4.43
N ALA A 67 1.58 -13.19 5.50
CA ALA A 67 0.84 -13.71 6.64
C ALA A 67 -0.51 -14.32 6.24
N PHE A 68 -1.26 -13.63 5.36
CA PHE A 68 -2.53 -14.16 4.88
C PHE A 68 -2.39 -15.38 3.95
N ALA A 69 -1.35 -15.41 3.12
CA ALA A 69 -1.09 -16.56 2.27
C ALA A 69 -0.87 -17.85 3.08
N HIS A 70 -0.26 -17.71 4.27
CA HIS A 70 0.00 -18.82 5.19
C HIS A 70 -1.04 -18.97 6.31
N ALA A 71 -2.14 -18.23 6.27
CA ALA A 71 -3.13 -18.17 7.35
C ALA A 71 -2.54 -17.75 8.70
N ASP A 72 -1.44 -16.99 8.67
CA ASP A 72 -0.76 -16.47 9.85
C ASP A 72 -1.47 -15.23 10.43
N ALA A 73 -1.10 -14.91 11.66
CA ALA A 73 -1.50 -13.67 12.28
C ALA A 73 -0.81 -12.48 11.55
N PRO A 74 -1.53 -11.40 11.25
CA PRO A 74 -0.94 -10.22 10.64
C PRO A 74 0.05 -9.55 11.60
N LEU A 75 1.14 -8.99 11.07
CA LEU A 75 2.16 -8.32 11.88
C LEU A 75 1.56 -7.23 12.80
N PHE A 76 0.51 -6.55 12.34
CA PHE A 76 -0.20 -5.55 13.13
C PHE A 76 -0.82 -6.09 14.41
N LEU A 77 -1.17 -7.37 14.47
CA LEU A 77 -1.67 -8.00 15.68
C LEU A 77 -0.63 -7.97 16.81
N PHE A 78 0.64 -8.21 16.51
CA PHE A 78 1.72 -8.14 17.51
C PHE A 78 1.89 -6.72 18.06
N HIS A 79 1.71 -5.70 17.21
CA HIS A 79 1.67 -4.31 17.65
C HIS A 79 0.52 -4.05 18.66
N LEU A 80 -0.67 -4.55 18.37
CA LEU A 80 -1.82 -4.42 19.28
C LEU A 80 -1.59 -5.17 20.60
N LEU A 81 -1.07 -6.38 20.56
CA LEU A 81 -0.75 -7.18 21.74
C LEU A 81 0.27 -6.46 22.64
N GLU A 82 1.32 -5.91 22.02
CA GLU A 82 2.36 -5.14 22.72
C GLU A 82 1.80 -3.94 23.47
N PHE A 83 0.98 -3.10 22.81
CA PHE A 83 0.38 -1.92 23.44
C PHE A 83 -0.76 -2.24 24.41
N SER A 84 -1.37 -3.42 24.28
CA SER A 84 -2.38 -3.91 25.24
C SER A 84 -1.76 -4.59 26.47
N GLY A 85 -0.45 -4.75 26.51
CA GLY A 85 0.25 -5.44 27.59
C GLY A 85 -0.09 -6.94 27.68
N ILE A 86 -0.58 -7.53 26.60
CA ILE A 86 -0.90 -8.95 26.53
C ILE A 86 0.37 -9.71 26.13
N PRO A 87 0.86 -10.62 27.00
CA PRO A 87 2.04 -11.41 26.67
C PRO A 87 1.76 -12.36 25.51
N PHE A 88 2.73 -12.50 24.61
CA PHE A 88 2.71 -13.46 23.52
C PHE A 88 4.11 -14.05 23.35
N ASP A 89 4.15 -15.28 22.83
CA ASP A 89 5.38 -16.00 22.56
C ASP A 89 5.39 -16.44 21.09
N ILE A 90 6.47 -16.08 20.38
CA ILE A 90 6.66 -16.42 18.96
C ILE A 90 8.12 -16.77 18.71
N ASP A 91 8.35 -17.74 17.85
CA ASP A 91 9.68 -17.95 17.25
C ASP A 91 9.87 -16.92 16.12
N VAL A 92 10.55 -15.81 16.46
CA VAL A 92 10.80 -14.70 15.53
C VAL A 92 11.62 -15.18 14.32
N ASN A 93 12.55 -16.11 14.48
CA ASN A 93 13.37 -16.60 13.38
C ASN A 93 12.57 -17.47 12.42
N GLU A 94 11.75 -18.37 12.95
CA GLU A 94 10.85 -19.20 12.15
C GLU A 94 9.89 -18.32 11.35
N LEU A 95 9.22 -17.38 12.01
CA LEU A 95 8.26 -16.47 11.40
C LEU A 95 8.91 -15.65 10.28
N ASN A 96 10.07 -15.05 10.56
CA ASN A 96 10.80 -14.25 9.56
C ASN A 96 11.26 -15.11 8.38
N ASN A 97 11.73 -16.32 8.61
CA ASN A 97 12.18 -17.22 7.53
C ASN A 97 10.98 -17.58 6.62
N ARG A 98 9.85 -17.92 7.19
CA ARG A 98 8.64 -18.29 6.45
C ARG A 98 8.06 -17.12 5.68
N TRP A 99 7.99 -15.92 6.28
CA TRP A 99 7.46 -14.74 5.59
C TRP A 99 8.40 -14.17 4.52
N ALA A 100 9.70 -14.36 4.68
CA ALA A 100 10.70 -13.89 3.73
C ALA A 100 11.08 -14.94 2.68
N ASP A 101 10.47 -16.10 2.68
CA ASP A 101 10.71 -17.14 1.68
C ASP A 101 10.25 -16.64 0.31
N ALA A 102 11.18 -16.67 -0.66
CA ALA A 102 10.93 -16.19 -2.00
C ALA A 102 9.81 -16.97 -2.72
N ASP A 103 9.67 -18.26 -2.43
CA ASP A 103 8.64 -19.13 -3.00
C ASP A 103 7.23 -18.77 -2.47
N ASN A 104 7.17 -18.09 -1.34
CA ASN A 104 5.94 -17.65 -0.70
C ASN A 104 5.55 -16.19 -1.03
N ILE A 105 6.38 -15.48 -1.79
CA ILE A 105 6.07 -14.11 -2.23
C ILE A 105 5.02 -14.16 -3.34
N ASP A 106 3.78 -13.93 -2.97
CA ASP A 106 2.68 -13.81 -3.93
C ASP A 106 2.79 -12.51 -4.74
N SER A 107 2.42 -12.60 -6.00
CA SER A 107 2.44 -11.50 -6.96
C SER A 107 1.30 -10.50 -6.71
N TRP A 108 1.37 -9.78 -5.61
CA TRP A 108 0.44 -8.71 -5.29
C TRP A 108 1.05 -7.34 -5.55
N CYS A 109 0.20 -6.40 -5.93
CA CYS A 109 0.58 -5.00 -5.91
C CYS A 109 -0.52 -4.11 -5.32
N GLN A 110 -0.10 -3.03 -4.71
CA GLN A 110 -0.94 -1.98 -4.17
C GLN A 110 -0.66 -0.67 -4.90
N MET A 111 -1.71 -0.03 -5.38
CA MET A 111 -1.65 1.28 -6.01
C MET A 111 -2.53 2.26 -5.22
N VAL A 112 -1.99 3.39 -4.83
CA VAL A 112 -2.78 4.51 -4.32
C VAL A 112 -3.25 5.31 -5.51
N ILE A 113 -4.56 5.40 -5.70
CA ILE A 113 -5.17 6.18 -6.77
C ILE A 113 -5.28 7.62 -6.28
N LYS A 114 -4.60 8.53 -6.98
CA LYS A 114 -4.59 9.96 -6.63
C LYS A 114 -5.31 10.80 -7.67
N HIS A 115 -5.92 11.90 -7.21
CA HIS A 115 -6.29 12.99 -8.09
C HIS A 115 -5.03 13.72 -8.55
N THR A 116 -4.90 13.96 -9.85
CA THR A 116 -3.67 14.49 -10.46
C THR A 116 -3.86 15.82 -11.18
N ASP A 117 -5.11 16.28 -11.28
CA ASP A 117 -5.42 17.56 -11.93
C ASP A 117 -5.28 18.69 -10.90
N ASP A 118 -4.95 19.89 -11.35
CA ASP A 118 -4.70 21.09 -10.53
C ASP A 118 -5.96 21.79 -10.05
N ASN A 119 -7.13 21.26 -10.41
CA ASN A 119 -8.43 21.77 -9.97
C ASN A 119 -8.83 21.26 -8.58
N VAL A 120 -9.65 22.05 -7.90
CA VAL A 120 -10.33 21.62 -6.67
C VAL A 120 -11.80 21.42 -6.97
N ASP A 121 -12.27 20.20 -6.73
CA ASP A 121 -13.65 19.80 -6.99
C ASP A 121 -14.28 19.24 -5.71
N ILE A 122 -15.62 19.28 -5.65
CA ILE A 122 -16.39 18.47 -4.70
C ILE A 122 -16.87 17.19 -5.41
N ILE A 123 -16.57 16.05 -4.82
CA ILE A 123 -17.00 14.74 -5.34
C ILE A 123 -18.51 14.62 -5.18
N THR A 124 -19.22 14.31 -6.26
CA THR A 124 -20.67 14.09 -6.26
C THR A 124 -21.05 12.62 -6.30
N GLU A 125 -20.23 11.79 -6.93
CA GLU A 125 -20.36 10.33 -6.95
C GLU A 125 -18.97 9.70 -6.79
N ALA A 126 -18.88 8.62 -6.03
CA ALA A 126 -17.64 7.87 -5.82
C ALA A 126 -17.90 6.37 -6.04
N PRO A 127 -16.89 5.62 -6.57
CA PRO A 127 -17.02 4.18 -6.77
C PRO A 127 -17.15 3.42 -5.43
N GLU A 128 -17.86 2.30 -5.44
CA GLU A 128 -18.01 1.46 -4.26
C GLU A 128 -16.72 0.72 -3.90
N SER A 129 -16.48 0.53 -2.59
CA SER A 129 -15.45 -0.42 -2.11
C SER A 129 -15.89 -1.85 -2.37
N GLY A 130 -14.95 -2.71 -2.77
CA GLY A 130 -15.22 -4.12 -3.05
C GLY A 130 -14.41 -4.64 -4.22
N ILE A 131 -14.90 -5.70 -4.83
CA ILE A 131 -14.26 -6.34 -5.99
C ILE A 131 -14.77 -5.71 -7.29
N TRP A 132 -13.82 -5.34 -8.11
CA TRP A 132 -14.00 -4.78 -9.45
C TRP A 132 -13.48 -5.77 -10.48
N HIS A 133 -14.04 -5.75 -11.67
CA HIS A 133 -13.67 -6.61 -12.78
C HIS A 133 -13.23 -5.77 -13.99
N MET A 134 -12.14 -6.20 -14.64
CA MET A 134 -11.66 -5.63 -15.90
C MET A 134 -12.08 -6.54 -17.06
N ASN A 135 -12.90 -6.02 -17.95
CA ASN A 135 -13.35 -6.69 -19.15
C ASN A 135 -12.21 -6.79 -20.20
N LYS A 136 -12.41 -7.61 -21.23
CA LYS A 136 -11.42 -7.82 -22.30
C LYS A 136 -11.10 -6.55 -23.09
N ASP A 137 -12.04 -5.62 -23.19
CA ASP A 137 -11.86 -4.32 -23.82
C ASP A 137 -11.10 -3.31 -22.94
N GLY A 138 -10.87 -3.65 -21.67
CA GLY A 138 -10.20 -2.82 -20.68
C GLY A 138 -11.13 -1.93 -19.87
N SER A 139 -12.44 -2.01 -20.09
CA SER A 139 -13.42 -1.36 -19.22
C SER A 139 -13.43 -2.02 -17.84
N VAL A 140 -13.71 -1.22 -16.82
CA VAL A 140 -13.68 -1.65 -15.42
C VAL A 140 -15.06 -1.42 -14.81
N GLU A 141 -15.61 -2.43 -14.17
CA GLU A 141 -16.93 -2.39 -13.57
C GLU A 141 -16.94 -2.99 -12.16
N TYR A 142 -17.87 -2.49 -11.34
CA TYR A 142 -18.10 -3.04 -10.01
C TYR A 142 -18.71 -4.44 -10.13
N ASN A 143 -18.10 -5.41 -9.45
CA ASN A 143 -18.55 -6.81 -9.49
C ASN A 143 -19.38 -7.16 -8.24
N ARG A 144 -18.77 -7.06 -7.05
CA ARG A 144 -19.41 -7.46 -5.81
C ARG A 144 -18.82 -6.74 -4.60
N PHE A 145 -19.63 -6.66 -3.55
CA PHE A 145 -19.11 -6.22 -2.26
C PHE A 145 -18.18 -7.30 -1.68
N ASP A 146 -17.04 -6.84 -1.20
CA ASP A 146 -16.17 -7.57 -0.29
C ASP A 146 -15.36 -6.56 0.52
N TYR A 147 -14.87 -6.98 1.67
CA TYR A 147 -14.02 -6.17 2.55
C TYR A 147 -12.59 -6.68 2.63
N HIS A 148 -12.26 -7.70 1.84
CA HIS A 148 -10.96 -8.33 1.94
C HIS A 148 -10.36 -8.67 0.56
N ARG A 149 -9.09 -8.32 0.37
CA ARG A 149 -8.36 -8.59 -0.88
C ARG A 149 -8.25 -10.06 -1.27
N ARG A 150 -8.40 -11.01 -0.32
CA ARG A 150 -8.43 -12.46 -0.61
C ARG A 150 -9.53 -12.86 -1.57
N ALA A 151 -10.57 -12.05 -1.67
CA ALA A 151 -11.65 -12.26 -2.63
C ALA A 151 -11.25 -11.99 -4.08
N VAL A 152 -10.03 -11.47 -4.34
CA VAL A 152 -9.47 -11.31 -5.70
C VAL A 152 -9.00 -12.68 -6.18
N GLU A 153 -9.73 -13.27 -7.11
CA GLU A 153 -9.51 -14.64 -7.58
C GLU A 153 -8.60 -14.69 -8.81
N SER A 154 -8.54 -13.63 -9.59
CA SER A 154 -7.82 -13.60 -10.86
C SER A 154 -7.12 -12.26 -11.11
N GLU A 155 -6.31 -12.20 -12.17
CA GLU A 155 -5.71 -10.95 -12.62
C GLU A 155 -6.72 -9.97 -13.24
N GLN A 156 -7.89 -10.43 -13.62
CA GLN A 156 -9.01 -9.60 -14.11
C GLN A 156 -9.81 -8.97 -12.96
N GLU A 157 -9.53 -9.33 -11.72
CA GLU A 157 -10.17 -8.73 -10.57
C GLU A 157 -9.21 -7.83 -9.79
N ALA A 158 -9.77 -6.85 -9.09
CA ALA A 158 -9.08 -5.99 -8.15
C ALA A 158 -9.97 -5.72 -6.94
N PHE A 159 -9.36 -5.62 -5.76
CA PHE A 159 -10.02 -5.07 -4.59
C PHE A 159 -9.76 -3.57 -4.54
N TYR A 160 -10.84 -2.79 -4.51
CA TYR A 160 -10.77 -1.34 -4.34
C TYR A 160 -11.30 -0.93 -2.97
N LEU A 161 -10.47 -0.20 -2.22
CA LEU A 161 -10.84 0.44 -0.96
C LEU A 161 -10.95 1.95 -1.20
N ARG A 162 -12.17 2.47 -1.17
CA ARG A 162 -12.45 3.91 -1.30
C ARG A 162 -11.93 4.67 -0.08
N ILE A 163 -11.26 5.78 -0.31
CA ILE A 163 -10.86 6.75 0.71
C ILE A 163 -11.77 7.98 0.62
N SER A 164 -11.88 8.58 -0.57
CA SER A 164 -12.67 9.78 -0.77
C SER A 164 -14.11 9.44 -1.19
N ASN A 165 -15.08 10.02 -0.50
CA ASN A 165 -16.52 9.80 -0.69
C ASN A 165 -17.20 10.95 -1.42
N ALA A 166 -18.48 10.77 -1.79
CA ALA A 166 -19.32 11.88 -2.19
C ALA A 166 -19.44 12.90 -1.04
N GLY A 167 -19.26 14.17 -1.35
CA GLY A 167 -19.18 15.28 -0.40
C GLY A 167 -17.76 15.68 -0.02
N ASP A 168 -16.76 14.83 -0.25
CA ASP A 168 -15.36 15.16 0.00
C ASP A 168 -14.80 16.04 -1.13
N TYR A 169 -13.75 16.79 -0.80
CA TYR A 169 -12.99 17.55 -1.78
C TYR A 169 -11.88 16.72 -2.37
N ARG A 170 -11.62 16.87 -3.68
CA ARG A 170 -10.44 16.38 -4.32
C ARG A 170 -9.61 17.54 -4.88
N TYR A 171 -8.31 17.45 -4.68
CA TYR A 171 -7.29 18.41 -5.11
C TYR A 171 -6.06 17.65 -5.56
N GLU A 172 -5.12 18.31 -6.19
CA GLU A 172 -3.89 17.69 -6.65
C GLU A 172 -3.18 16.93 -5.53
N GLY A 173 -2.96 15.63 -5.73
CA GLY A 173 -2.35 14.73 -4.76
C GLY A 173 -3.32 14.08 -3.76
N ALA A 174 -4.62 14.44 -3.74
CA ALA A 174 -5.60 13.81 -2.87
C ALA A 174 -5.74 12.31 -3.16
N ASP A 175 -5.78 11.50 -2.10
CA ASP A 175 -5.94 10.06 -2.18
C ASP A 175 -7.42 9.70 -2.42
N LEU A 176 -7.74 9.16 -3.58
CA LEU A 176 -9.09 8.71 -3.92
C LEU A 176 -9.39 7.33 -3.35
N GLY A 177 -8.40 6.46 -3.34
CA GLY A 177 -8.55 5.10 -2.83
C GLY A 177 -7.31 4.24 -3.04
N ILE A 178 -7.38 3.01 -2.56
CA ILE A 178 -6.33 2.00 -2.66
C ILE A 178 -6.84 0.87 -3.55
N LEU A 179 -6.09 0.54 -4.58
CA LEU A 179 -6.37 -0.58 -5.48
C LEU A 179 -5.35 -1.68 -5.28
N ILE A 180 -5.83 -2.89 -5.02
CA ILE A 180 -5.00 -4.08 -4.83
C ILE A 180 -5.30 -5.06 -5.95
N THR A 181 -4.29 -5.46 -6.70
CA THR A 181 -4.39 -6.39 -7.83
C THR A 181 -3.39 -7.53 -7.70
N ARG A 182 -3.66 -8.65 -8.38
CA ARG A 182 -2.66 -9.67 -8.62
C ARG A 182 -1.72 -9.23 -9.74
N GLY A 183 -0.50 -9.76 -9.73
CA GLY A 183 0.51 -9.46 -10.74
C GLY A 183 1.22 -8.12 -10.56
N ARG A 184 2.19 -7.84 -11.42
CA ARG A 184 3.04 -6.66 -11.35
C ARG A 184 2.35 -5.42 -11.92
N ALA A 185 2.40 -4.31 -11.20
CA ALA A 185 1.90 -3.02 -11.69
C ALA A 185 2.89 -2.30 -12.60
N MET A 186 4.18 -2.58 -12.48
CA MET A 186 5.25 -1.92 -13.22
C MET A 186 6.09 -2.93 -14.00
N ASN A 187 6.64 -2.47 -15.12
CA ASN A 187 7.67 -3.20 -15.88
C ASN A 187 9.06 -3.00 -15.24
N ASP A 188 10.08 -3.65 -15.81
CA ASP A 188 11.46 -3.59 -15.31
C ASP A 188 12.12 -2.20 -15.45
N LYS A 189 11.49 -1.28 -16.16
CA LYS A 189 11.90 0.14 -16.26
C LYS A 189 11.13 1.03 -15.28
N PHE A 190 10.46 0.45 -14.27
CA PHE A 190 9.64 1.14 -13.28
C PHE A 190 8.50 2.00 -13.87
N LYS A 191 8.02 1.64 -15.06
CA LYS A 191 6.85 2.28 -15.68
C LYS A 191 5.62 1.43 -15.49
N LEU A 192 4.48 2.08 -15.21
CA LEU A 192 3.18 1.41 -15.13
C LEU A 192 2.90 0.61 -16.40
N THR A 193 2.46 -0.63 -16.22
CA THR A 193 2.00 -1.49 -17.32
C THR A 193 0.72 -0.91 -17.94
N LYS A 194 0.40 -1.34 -19.17
CA LYS A 194 -0.87 -0.98 -19.82
C LYS A 194 -2.06 -1.35 -18.92
N ARG A 195 -2.05 -2.57 -18.37
CA ARG A 195 -3.09 -3.08 -17.49
C ARG A 195 -3.26 -2.20 -16.23
N SER A 196 -2.16 -1.79 -15.60
CA SER A 196 -2.23 -0.91 -14.42
C SER A 196 -2.83 0.45 -14.73
N LYS A 197 -2.51 1.01 -15.90
CA LYS A 197 -3.13 2.26 -16.36
C LYS A 197 -4.63 2.10 -16.59
N GLN A 198 -5.05 1.01 -17.24
CA GLN A 198 -6.47 0.70 -17.46
C GLN A 198 -7.23 0.59 -16.14
N TRP A 199 -6.63 -0.05 -15.13
CA TRP A 199 -7.21 -0.10 -13.79
C TRP A 199 -7.38 1.29 -13.18
N ILE A 200 -6.31 2.11 -13.20
CA ILE A 200 -6.32 3.47 -12.64
C ILE A 200 -7.37 4.33 -13.33
N ASP A 201 -7.35 4.34 -14.67
CA ASP A 201 -8.26 5.16 -15.47
C ASP A 201 -9.71 4.67 -15.31
N GLY A 202 -9.92 3.35 -15.28
CA GLY A 202 -11.23 2.75 -15.07
C GLY A 202 -11.85 3.13 -13.73
N ILE A 203 -11.11 3.00 -12.63
CA ILE A 203 -11.60 3.42 -11.30
C ILE A 203 -11.86 4.94 -11.26
N LYS A 204 -10.94 5.75 -11.80
CA LYS A 204 -11.11 7.21 -11.84
C LYS A 204 -12.36 7.64 -12.61
N ALA A 205 -12.73 6.93 -13.67
CA ALA A 205 -13.92 7.23 -14.48
C ALA A 205 -15.24 7.11 -13.70
N HIS A 206 -15.27 6.37 -12.61
CA HIS A 206 -16.45 6.25 -11.73
C HIS A 206 -16.58 7.39 -10.72
N TYR A 207 -15.59 8.27 -10.61
CA TYR A 207 -15.71 9.48 -9.82
C TYR A 207 -16.36 10.59 -10.64
N LYS A 208 -17.46 11.15 -10.13
CA LYS A 208 -18.02 12.40 -10.65
C LYS A 208 -17.80 13.52 -9.64
N ALA A 209 -17.56 14.71 -10.15
CA ALA A 209 -17.29 15.86 -9.31
C ALA A 209 -17.79 17.16 -9.97
N LYS A 210 -17.96 18.18 -9.16
CA LYS A 210 -18.30 19.56 -9.61
C LYS A 210 -17.17 20.49 -9.21
N PRO A 211 -16.71 21.36 -10.15
CA PRO A 211 -15.68 22.34 -9.83
C PRO A 211 -16.16 23.31 -8.74
N LEU A 212 -15.26 23.69 -7.86
CA LEU A 212 -15.49 24.77 -6.92
C LEU A 212 -15.25 26.14 -7.59
N PRO A 213 -15.94 27.18 -7.14
CA PRO A 213 -15.58 28.55 -7.49
C PRO A 213 -14.13 28.83 -7.12
N LYS A 214 -13.38 29.53 -7.98
CA LYS A 214 -11.93 29.79 -7.79
C LYS A 214 -11.56 30.34 -6.42
N ALA A 215 -12.38 31.20 -5.82
CA ALA A 215 -12.14 31.76 -4.49
C ALA A 215 -12.11 30.67 -3.40
N GLN A 216 -13.06 29.75 -3.42
CA GLN A 216 -13.10 28.63 -2.47
C GLN A 216 -12.01 27.59 -2.74
N ALA A 217 -11.63 27.39 -4.01
CA ALA A 217 -10.55 26.48 -4.37
C ALA A 217 -9.19 26.93 -3.83
N VAL A 218 -8.92 28.24 -3.78
CA VAL A 218 -7.66 28.77 -3.22
C VAL A 218 -7.55 28.49 -1.72
N GLU A 219 -8.63 28.70 -0.97
CA GLU A 219 -8.66 28.38 0.48
C GLU A 219 -8.41 26.89 0.74
N MET A 220 -9.02 26.01 -0.06
CA MET A 220 -8.90 24.55 0.11
C MET A 220 -7.54 24.00 -0.34
N SER A 221 -6.83 24.71 -1.21
CA SER A 221 -5.48 24.31 -1.64
C SER A 221 -4.38 24.79 -0.69
N ASP A 222 -4.69 25.57 0.33
CA ASP A 222 -3.72 26.02 1.33
C ASP A 222 -3.14 24.80 2.07
N PRO A 223 -1.80 24.68 2.20
CA PRO A 223 -1.15 23.61 2.94
C PRO A 223 -1.66 23.43 4.37
N ALA A 224 -2.17 24.46 5.01
CA ALA A 224 -2.74 24.41 6.35
C ALA A 224 -4.01 23.51 6.42
N PHE A 225 -4.77 23.38 5.34
CA PHE A 225 -5.91 22.47 5.27
C PHE A 225 -5.56 21.02 4.92
N LYS A 226 -4.32 20.75 4.51
CA LYS A 226 -3.84 19.39 4.19
C LYS A 226 -3.44 18.59 5.43
N ILE A 227 -3.54 19.15 6.63
CA ILE A 227 -3.07 18.56 7.90
C ILE A 227 -4.25 18.06 8.77
N LEU A 228 -5.45 18.21 8.33
CA LEU A 228 -6.64 17.63 8.97
C LEU A 228 -7.06 16.35 8.18
#